data_292608b3bec2199695d25a5db5ee5b0a
#
_entry.id   292608b3bec2199695d25a5db5ee5b0a
#
_cell.length_a   1.000
_cell.length_b   1.000
_cell.length_c   1.000
_cell.angle_alpha   90.00
_cell.angle_beta   90.00
_cell.angle_gamma   90.00
#
_symmetry.space_group_name_H-M   'P 1'
#
loop_
_entity.id
_entity.type
_entity.pdbx_description
1 polymer ?
#
loop_
_entity_poly.entity_id
_entity_poly.type
_entity_poly.pdbx_seq_one_letter_code
_entity_poly.pdbx_strand_id
1 'polypeptide(L)'
;MKKLNLILLLMLSLIVFGCKKDDKPNDETTIEKLKVSVINDLHGALEEENGEYGAARLSWLVEKERQVEGQEVLLLCAGDTFQGSAVSNYSYGLNTLKVMNHMKFDAMTIGNHEFDWDLSTVLNYVDGNDSNGEADFPFLACNIIDKTTNTIPQYVKEYEVVDYGQFQVGIIGYIGSTLESDISASKVANYDFIDPVDRIGELAEELRAEKGCELVLAMGHDASSSTNIRIAGFSGNAAVDGIINAHTHTIYEDTIKNGNGDNIPLTQAGTAGEYMTEIVFNFDADQVSFDEGIAFNHDMSLYPNGVDLTVQQMVNQMTNEIAPIMNEEISTAGRYVSKSSVCNWTADAIYKSVDCDLAAINSGGIRQSAFPINEGLVVTVKKIYEIMPFDNLVKRCQVKGSDLKNILLINDAVFSSNVEIVGSSFYINGELVEDNKMYTFACVDYLFDREISIYGKGENIEILQLLVRDIMIENLKELKHNGQRWLD
;
A
#
# COMPACT_ATOMS: atom_id res chain seq x y z
N MET A 1 77.47 -54.56 -33.52
CA MET A 1 76.97 -53.56 -32.56
C MET A 1 76.63 -52.28 -33.31
N LYS A 2 75.38 -52.01 -33.54
CA LYS A 2 74.71 -50.78 -33.78
C LYS A 2 73.30 -51.07 -34.30
N LYS A 3 72.31 -50.81 -33.51
CA LYS A 3 70.88 -51.07 -33.80
C LYS A 3 70.37 -50.03 -34.79
N LEU A 4 69.78 -50.52 -35.87
CA LEU A 4 69.09 -49.67 -36.86
C LEU A 4 67.62 -49.61 -36.47
N ASN A 5 67.19 -48.40 -36.12
CA ASN A 5 65.78 -48.14 -35.82
C ASN A 5 65.02 -47.82 -37.11
N LEU A 6 64.07 -48.69 -37.45
CA LEU A 6 63.15 -48.56 -38.57
C LEU A 6 61.96 -47.65 -38.11
N ILE A 7 61.88 -46.45 -38.67
CA ILE A 7 60.74 -45.55 -38.46
C ILE A 7 59.64 -45.89 -39.44
N LEU A 8 58.55 -46.46 -38.95
CA LEU A 8 57.33 -46.79 -39.73
C LEU A 8 56.46 -45.51 -39.75
N LEU A 9 56.36 -44.88 -40.93
CA LEU A 9 55.50 -43.77 -41.18
C LEU A 9 54.04 -44.21 -41.40
N LEU A 10 53.17 -44.07 -40.41
CA LEU A 10 51.72 -44.34 -40.56
C LEU A 10 51.08 -43.05 -41.05
N MET A 11 50.65 -42.99 -42.29
CA MET A 11 49.75 -41.94 -42.77
C MET A 11 48.36 -42.21 -42.21
N LEU A 12 47.96 -41.40 -41.25
CA LEU A 12 46.58 -41.36 -40.74
C LEU A 12 45.79 -40.38 -41.60
N SER A 13 44.93 -40.91 -42.49
CA SER A 13 43.95 -40.10 -43.21
C SER A 13 42.87 -39.62 -42.25
N LEU A 14 42.94 -38.34 -41.85
CA LEU A 14 41.88 -37.67 -41.16
C LEU A 14 40.67 -37.51 -42.09
N ILE A 15 39.67 -38.38 -41.90
CA ILE A 15 38.31 -38.13 -42.40
C ILE A 15 37.71 -37.11 -41.47
N VAL A 16 37.64 -35.84 -41.90
CA VAL A 16 36.86 -34.80 -41.25
C VAL A 16 35.41 -35.09 -41.50
N PHE A 17 34.76 -35.78 -40.56
CA PHE A 17 33.30 -35.73 -40.46
C PHE A 17 32.94 -34.30 -40.01
N GLY A 18 32.50 -33.49 -40.96
CA GLY A 18 31.79 -32.26 -40.64
C GLY A 18 30.51 -32.64 -39.89
N CYS A 19 30.52 -32.51 -38.57
CA CYS A 19 29.26 -32.35 -37.84
C CYS A 19 28.63 -31.06 -38.38
N LYS A 20 27.59 -31.18 -39.21
CA LYS A 20 26.58 -30.16 -39.28
C LYS A 20 26.10 -29.99 -37.84
N LYS A 21 26.39 -28.84 -37.21
CA LYS A 21 25.53 -28.34 -36.17
C LYS A 21 24.15 -28.24 -36.83
N ASP A 22 23.26 -29.13 -36.46
CA ASP A 22 21.86 -28.81 -36.57
C ASP A 22 21.67 -27.54 -35.70
N ASP A 23 21.66 -26.41 -36.35
CA ASP A 23 21.03 -25.22 -35.79
C ASP A 23 19.58 -25.64 -35.58
N LYS A 24 19.28 -26.12 -34.36
CA LYS A 24 17.91 -26.06 -33.90
C LYS A 24 17.55 -24.58 -34.04
N PRO A 25 16.45 -24.24 -34.74
CA PRO A 25 15.95 -22.89 -34.60
C PRO A 25 15.82 -22.64 -33.08
N ASN A 26 16.36 -21.54 -32.60
CA ASN A 26 15.91 -20.99 -31.35
C ASN A 26 14.43 -20.76 -31.59
N ASP A 27 13.58 -21.66 -31.13
CA ASP A 27 12.16 -21.38 -30.93
C ASP A 27 12.11 -20.38 -29.76
N GLU A 28 12.50 -19.13 -30.02
CA GLU A 28 12.07 -18.01 -29.23
C GLU A 28 10.57 -17.91 -29.48
N THR A 29 9.80 -18.32 -28.50
CA THR A 29 8.33 -18.22 -28.55
C THR A 29 8.01 -16.76 -28.79
N THR A 30 7.35 -16.46 -29.90
CA THR A 30 6.93 -15.09 -30.20
C THR A 30 5.91 -14.66 -29.15
N ILE A 31 6.16 -13.54 -28.49
CA ILE A 31 5.20 -12.96 -27.55
C ILE A 31 4.07 -12.30 -28.39
N GLU A 32 2.86 -12.77 -28.18
CA GLU A 32 1.66 -12.28 -28.87
C GLU A 32 0.85 -11.33 -27.97
N LYS A 33 1.04 -11.43 -26.65
CA LYS A 33 0.29 -10.66 -25.65
C LYS A 33 1.14 -10.28 -24.47
N LEU A 34 0.90 -9.07 -23.94
CA LEU A 34 1.30 -8.66 -22.61
C LEU A 34 0.04 -8.47 -21.76
N LYS A 35 -0.03 -9.13 -20.63
CA LYS A 35 -1.01 -8.89 -19.59
C LYS A 35 -0.38 -8.10 -18.47
N VAL A 36 -0.85 -6.89 -18.26
CA VAL A 36 -0.48 -6.08 -17.10
C VAL A 36 -1.51 -6.35 -16.00
N SER A 37 -1.11 -7.15 -15.02
CA SER A 37 -1.92 -7.50 -13.87
C SER A 37 -1.63 -6.55 -12.73
N VAL A 38 -2.64 -5.87 -12.18
CA VAL A 38 -2.48 -4.82 -11.20
C VAL A 38 -3.36 -5.08 -9.99
N ILE A 39 -2.75 -4.94 -8.81
CA ILE A 39 -3.49 -4.75 -7.56
C ILE A 39 -3.14 -3.37 -6.98
N ASN A 40 -4.00 -2.86 -6.12
CA ASN A 40 -3.78 -1.63 -5.37
C ASN A 40 -4.42 -1.73 -4.00
N ASP A 41 -3.99 -0.88 -3.07
CA ASP A 41 -4.59 -0.81 -1.73
C ASP A 41 -4.75 -2.20 -1.09
N LEU A 42 -3.67 -3.01 -1.15
CA LEU A 42 -3.68 -4.38 -0.61
C LEU A 42 -3.84 -4.39 0.90
N HIS A 43 -3.27 -3.38 1.58
CA HIS A 43 -3.35 -3.23 3.04
C HIS A 43 -2.97 -4.50 3.82
N GLY A 44 -2.01 -5.25 3.29
CA GLY A 44 -1.55 -6.49 3.90
C GLY A 44 -2.59 -7.61 3.98
N ALA A 45 -3.63 -7.59 3.15
CA ALA A 45 -4.71 -8.58 3.09
C ALA A 45 -4.21 -9.92 2.52
N LEU A 46 -3.45 -10.65 3.32
CA LEU A 46 -2.85 -11.93 2.94
C LEU A 46 -3.76 -13.13 3.20
N GLU A 47 -4.62 -13.04 4.23
CA GLU A 47 -5.50 -14.12 4.68
C GLU A 47 -6.83 -14.08 3.92
N GLU A 48 -7.43 -15.25 3.69
CA GLU A 48 -8.84 -15.34 3.27
C GLU A 48 -9.73 -15.22 4.50
N GLU A 49 -10.22 -14.01 4.78
CA GLU A 49 -11.12 -13.74 5.90
C GLU A 49 -11.91 -12.43 5.71
N ASN A 50 -12.98 -12.27 6.47
CA ASN A 50 -13.80 -11.03 6.50
C ASN A 50 -14.33 -10.55 5.13
N GLY A 51 -14.38 -11.43 4.12
CA GLY A 51 -14.77 -11.10 2.75
C GLY A 51 -13.59 -10.84 1.81
N GLU A 52 -12.37 -10.78 2.32
CA GLU A 52 -11.13 -10.74 1.54
C GLU A 52 -10.76 -12.13 1.04
N TYR A 53 -10.19 -12.22 -0.15
CA TYR A 53 -9.93 -13.52 -0.80
C TYR A 53 -8.50 -14.01 -0.63
N GLY A 54 -7.62 -13.16 -0.08
CA GLY A 54 -6.26 -13.49 0.29
C GLY A 54 -5.27 -13.63 -0.88
N ALA A 55 -3.99 -13.49 -0.55
CA ALA A 55 -2.91 -13.47 -1.53
C ALA A 55 -2.75 -14.80 -2.30
N ALA A 56 -3.11 -15.94 -1.70
CA ALA A 56 -3.00 -17.25 -2.36
C ALA A 56 -3.92 -17.38 -3.58
N ARG A 57 -5.04 -16.68 -3.60
CA ARG A 57 -5.96 -16.67 -4.74
C ARG A 57 -5.46 -15.74 -5.85
N LEU A 58 -4.97 -14.57 -5.48
CA LEU A 58 -4.32 -13.64 -6.42
C LEU A 58 -3.12 -14.31 -7.10
N SER A 59 -2.24 -14.94 -6.32
CA SER A 59 -1.07 -15.67 -6.84
C SER A 59 -1.47 -16.77 -7.83
N TRP A 60 -2.51 -17.55 -7.48
CA TRP A 60 -3.00 -18.60 -8.38
C TRP A 60 -3.45 -18.04 -9.74
N LEU A 61 -4.14 -16.91 -9.77
CA LEU A 61 -4.60 -16.30 -11.01
C LEU A 61 -3.40 -15.85 -11.87
N VAL A 62 -2.46 -15.13 -11.24
CA VAL A 62 -1.22 -14.68 -11.92
C VAL A 62 -0.42 -15.85 -12.47
N GLU A 63 -0.20 -16.90 -11.68
CA GLU A 63 0.56 -18.07 -12.12
C GLU A 63 -0.16 -18.84 -13.25
N LYS A 64 -1.48 -18.86 -13.25
CA LYS A 64 -2.28 -19.41 -14.34
C LYS A 64 -2.06 -18.64 -15.64
N GLU A 65 -2.04 -17.31 -15.57
CA GLU A 65 -1.82 -16.44 -16.74
C GLU A 65 -0.38 -16.57 -17.27
N ARG A 66 0.62 -16.72 -16.39
CA ARG A 66 2.02 -16.95 -16.77
C ARG A 66 2.26 -18.29 -17.52
N GLN A 67 1.33 -19.24 -17.42
CA GLN A 67 1.43 -20.54 -18.10
C GLN A 67 0.85 -20.52 -19.53
N VAL A 68 0.27 -19.41 -19.96
CA VAL A 68 -0.28 -19.28 -21.32
C VAL A 68 0.86 -19.05 -22.31
N GLU A 69 0.97 -19.90 -23.33
CA GLU A 69 1.98 -19.79 -24.39
C GLU A 69 1.80 -18.51 -25.22
N GLY A 70 2.89 -17.81 -25.54
CA GLY A 70 2.87 -16.57 -26.30
C GLY A 70 2.41 -15.35 -25.50
N GLN A 71 2.31 -15.47 -24.17
CA GLN A 71 1.89 -14.41 -23.29
C GLN A 71 2.93 -14.13 -22.21
N GLU A 72 3.20 -12.86 -21.96
CA GLU A 72 3.95 -12.39 -20.79
C GLU A 72 3.02 -11.71 -19.79
N VAL A 73 3.41 -11.70 -18.52
CA VAL A 73 2.66 -11.07 -17.44
C VAL A 73 3.56 -10.08 -16.71
N LEU A 74 3.12 -8.82 -16.67
CA LEU A 74 3.69 -7.75 -15.87
C LEU A 74 2.82 -7.58 -14.62
N LEU A 75 3.36 -7.85 -13.43
CA LEU A 75 2.61 -7.80 -12.18
C LEU A 75 2.99 -6.56 -11.36
N LEU A 76 2.02 -5.68 -11.12
CA LEU A 76 2.21 -4.37 -10.51
C LEU A 76 1.36 -4.16 -9.26
N CYS A 77 1.84 -3.29 -8.36
CA CYS A 77 1.07 -2.83 -7.20
C CYS A 77 1.06 -1.29 -7.15
N ALA A 78 -0.12 -0.68 -7.14
CA ALA A 78 -0.24 0.77 -7.17
C ALA A 78 -0.32 1.42 -5.76
N GLY A 79 0.45 0.89 -4.80
CA GLY A 79 0.64 1.48 -3.48
C GLY A 79 -0.36 1.05 -2.41
N ASP A 80 -0.19 1.56 -1.19
CA ASP A 80 -0.91 1.17 0.02
C ASP A 80 -0.88 -0.34 0.25
N THR A 81 0.32 -0.86 0.27
CA THR A 81 0.60 -2.29 0.16
C THR A 81 0.67 -2.97 1.52
N PHE A 82 1.38 -2.34 2.48
CA PHE A 82 1.87 -3.04 3.68
C PHE A 82 0.98 -2.85 4.90
N GLN A 83 0.52 -1.63 5.18
CA GLN A 83 -0.21 -1.32 6.39
C GLN A 83 -1.70 -1.70 6.28
N GLY A 84 -2.22 -2.45 7.28
CA GLY A 84 -3.64 -2.80 7.37
C GLY A 84 -3.89 -4.05 8.21
N SER A 85 -3.65 -5.24 7.68
CA SER A 85 -3.93 -6.49 8.40
C SER A 85 -2.98 -6.74 9.58
N ALA A 86 -3.43 -7.53 10.56
CA ALA A 86 -2.61 -7.88 11.73
C ALA A 86 -1.33 -8.64 11.35
N VAL A 87 -1.40 -9.54 10.37
CA VAL A 87 -0.25 -10.35 9.93
C VAL A 87 0.82 -9.51 9.26
N SER A 88 0.44 -8.45 8.57
CA SER A 88 1.36 -7.49 7.97
C SER A 88 1.88 -6.49 8.99
N ASN A 89 1.00 -5.84 9.77
CA ASN A 89 1.36 -4.82 10.74
C ASN A 89 2.33 -5.33 11.81
N TYR A 90 2.14 -6.57 12.29
CA TYR A 90 3.02 -7.17 13.30
C TYR A 90 4.48 -7.25 12.86
N SER A 91 4.72 -7.33 11.55
CA SER A 91 6.05 -7.42 10.95
C SER A 91 6.46 -6.15 10.19
N TYR A 92 5.74 -5.03 10.37
CA TYR A 92 5.96 -3.79 9.62
C TYR A 92 5.96 -3.99 8.10
N GLY A 93 5.13 -4.91 7.59
CA GLY A 93 5.01 -5.21 6.16
C GLY A 93 5.91 -6.33 5.64
N LEU A 94 6.89 -6.83 6.43
CA LEU A 94 7.83 -7.87 5.96
C LEU A 94 7.13 -9.15 5.51
N ASN A 95 6.03 -9.54 6.13
CA ASN A 95 5.27 -10.72 5.73
C ASN A 95 4.62 -10.52 4.36
N THR A 96 4.06 -9.35 4.11
CA THR A 96 3.50 -8.98 2.80
C THR A 96 4.59 -8.96 1.74
N LEU A 97 5.74 -8.34 2.03
CA LEU A 97 6.89 -8.32 1.13
C LEU A 97 7.33 -9.73 0.69
N LYS A 98 7.45 -10.67 1.64
CA LYS A 98 7.83 -12.05 1.32
C LYS A 98 6.85 -12.74 0.36
N VAL A 99 5.55 -12.48 0.53
CA VAL A 99 4.53 -13.00 -0.37
C VAL A 99 4.64 -12.34 -1.74
N MET A 100 4.83 -11.03 -1.81
CA MET A 100 5.00 -10.29 -3.07
C MET A 100 6.25 -10.74 -3.84
N ASN A 101 7.39 -10.97 -3.16
CA ASN A 101 8.60 -11.55 -3.77
C ASN A 101 8.31 -12.93 -4.37
N HIS A 102 7.57 -13.79 -3.63
CA HIS A 102 7.18 -15.10 -4.15
C HIS A 102 6.27 -14.98 -5.38
N MET A 103 5.35 -14.03 -5.39
CA MET A 103 4.47 -13.74 -6.52
C MET A 103 5.21 -13.08 -7.70
N LYS A 104 6.46 -12.63 -7.51
CA LYS A 104 7.31 -11.96 -8.50
C LYS A 104 6.65 -10.71 -9.04
N PHE A 105 6.40 -9.74 -8.17
CA PHE A 105 6.03 -8.40 -8.60
C PHE A 105 7.17 -7.75 -9.38
N ASP A 106 6.83 -6.96 -10.37
CA ASP A 106 7.81 -6.25 -11.22
C ASP A 106 8.07 -4.82 -10.73
N ALA A 107 7.07 -4.19 -10.10
CA ALA A 107 7.20 -2.88 -9.45
C ALA A 107 6.04 -2.59 -8.49
N MET A 108 6.27 -1.69 -7.54
CA MET A 108 5.20 -1.05 -6.77
C MET A 108 5.38 0.47 -6.72
N THR A 109 4.26 1.20 -6.64
CA THR A 109 4.26 2.64 -6.36
C THR A 109 4.13 2.87 -4.85
N ILE A 110 4.74 3.93 -4.34
CA ILE A 110 4.57 4.34 -2.95
C ILE A 110 3.20 5.01 -2.79
N GLY A 111 2.39 4.54 -1.84
CA GLY A 111 1.14 5.17 -1.41
C GLY A 111 1.31 5.98 -0.12
N ASN A 112 0.21 6.53 0.41
CA ASN A 112 0.26 7.31 1.65
C ASN A 112 0.48 6.43 2.89
N HIS A 113 0.01 5.19 2.90
CA HIS A 113 0.20 4.27 4.03
C HIS A 113 1.60 3.66 4.12
N GLU A 114 2.46 3.80 3.11
CA GLU A 114 3.89 3.50 3.23
C GLU A 114 4.62 4.45 4.20
N PHE A 115 4.01 5.57 4.57
CA PHE A 115 4.54 6.52 5.57
C PHE A 115 4.13 6.22 7.01
N ASP A 116 3.17 5.33 7.27
CA ASP A 116 2.61 5.10 8.60
C ASP A 116 3.66 4.68 9.64
N TRP A 117 4.68 3.94 9.24
CA TRP A 117 5.81 3.53 10.09
C TRP A 117 7.09 4.36 9.86
N ASP A 118 6.98 5.56 9.28
CA ASP A 118 8.02 6.35 8.62
C ASP A 118 8.47 5.69 7.30
N LEU A 119 8.55 6.48 6.23
CA LEU A 119 8.97 5.98 4.91
C LEU A 119 10.29 5.21 4.96
N SER A 120 11.23 5.64 5.82
CA SER A 120 12.52 4.97 6.02
C SER A 120 12.38 3.51 6.46
N THR A 121 11.33 3.14 7.19
CA THR A 121 11.07 1.74 7.58
C THR A 121 10.76 0.89 6.36
N VAL A 122 9.93 1.41 5.45
CA VAL A 122 9.57 0.72 4.20
C VAL A 122 10.74 0.71 3.22
N LEU A 123 11.53 1.78 3.15
CA LEU A 123 12.71 1.85 2.28
C LEU A 123 13.86 0.93 2.71
N ASN A 124 13.86 0.41 3.94
CA ASN A 124 14.77 -0.65 4.33
C ASN A 124 14.58 -1.94 3.50
N TYR A 125 13.43 -2.10 2.83
CA TYR A 125 13.15 -3.24 1.97
C TYR A 125 13.72 -3.12 0.55
N VAL A 126 14.39 -2.02 0.24
CA VAL A 126 15.05 -1.76 -1.06
C VAL A 126 16.44 -1.13 -0.88
N ASP A 127 17.06 -1.30 0.30
CA ASP A 127 18.35 -0.70 0.64
C ASP A 127 19.57 -1.58 0.28
N GLY A 128 19.32 -2.79 -0.24
CA GLY A 128 20.33 -3.77 -0.62
C GLY A 128 20.86 -4.60 0.57
N ASN A 129 20.14 -4.62 1.71
CA ASN A 129 20.52 -5.37 2.89
C ASN A 129 19.56 -6.52 3.19
N ASP A 130 19.85 -7.71 2.70
CA ASP A 130 19.03 -8.92 2.89
C ASP A 130 18.68 -9.26 4.35
N SER A 131 19.41 -8.69 5.32
CA SER A 131 19.21 -9.03 6.75
C SER A 131 17.93 -8.46 7.35
N ASN A 132 17.36 -7.41 6.77
CA ASN A 132 16.10 -6.77 7.19
C ASN A 132 14.93 -7.11 6.29
N GLY A 133 15.14 -7.96 5.27
CA GLY A 133 14.23 -8.26 4.18
C GLY A 133 14.52 -7.35 2.99
N GLU A 134 14.46 -7.91 1.79
CA GLU A 134 14.73 -7.18 0.55
C GLU A 134 13.64 -7.48 -0.47
N ALA A 135 13.18 -6.46 -1.20
CA ALA A 135 12.25 -6.60 -2.29
C ALA A 135 12.99 -7.01 -3.56
N ASP A 136 12.44 -7.97 -4.28
CA ASP A 136 12.94 -8.37 -5.60
C ASP A 136 12.49 -7.39 -6.71
N PHE A 137 11.81 -6.31 -6.35
CA PHE A 137 11.21 -5.32 -7.25
C PHE A 137 11.39 -3.89 -6.70
N PRO A 138 11.44 -2.86 -7.56
CA PRO A 138 11.64 -1.48 -7.14
C PRO A 138 10.37 -0.84 -6.56
N PHE A 139 10.59 0.15 -5.68
CA PHE A 139 9.56 1.08 -5.20
C PHE A 139 9.65 2.38 -6.00
N LEU A 140 8.53 2.82 -6.57
CA LEU A 140 8.46 3.91 -7.54
C LEU A 140 7.73 5.13 -7.00
N ALA A 141 8.31 6.32 -7.18
CA ALA A 141 7.64 7.61 -7.05
C ALA A 141 8.47 8.73 -7.69
N CYS A 142 7.98 9.35 -8.74
CA CYS A 142 8.73 10.41 -9.45
C CYS A 142 8.54 11.81 -8.83
N ASN A 143 7.67 11.96 -7.83
CA ASN A 143 7.26 13.26 -7.32
C ASN A 143 7.33 13.41 -5.79
N ILE A 144 7.92 12.46 -5.08
CA ILE A 144 8.26 12.61 -3.66
C ILE A 144 9.66 13.25 -3.61
N ILE A 145 9.78 14.39 -2.95
CA ILE A 145 11.06 15.11 -2.80
C ILE A 145 11.48 15.10 -1.33
N ASP A 146 12.64 14.55 -1.04
CA ASP A 146 13.30 14.69 0.26
C ASP A 146 13.81 16.13 0.41
N LYS A 147 13.27 16.88 1.37
CA LYS A 147 13.61 18.29 1.65
C LYS A 147 15.07 18.48 2.03
N THR A 148 15.72 17.44 2.54
CA THR A 148 17.14 17.51 2.97
C THR A 148 18.09 17.50 1.77
N THR A 149 17.78 16.66 0.77
CA THR A 149 18.60 16.47 -0.42
C THR A 149 18.09 17.24 -1.62
N ASN A 150 16.83 17.66 -1.61
CA ASN A 150 16.08 18.23 -2.72
C ASN A 150 16.06 17.31 -3.97
N THR A 151 15.99 16.01 -3.73
CA THR A 151 15.92 14.96 -4.75
C THR A 151 14.88 13.92 -4.35
N ILE A 152 14.57 13.00 -5.24
CA ILE A 152 13.83 11.78 -4.90
C ILE A 152 14.54 11.07 -3.72
N PRO A 153 13.80 10.50 -2.75
CA PRO A 153 14.39 9.78 -1.62
C PRO A 153 15.32 8.67 -2.08
N GLN A 154 16.40 8.45 -1.33
CA GLN A 154 17.34 7.37 -1.60
C GLN A 154 16.59 6.02 -1.68
N TYR A 155 16.97 5.17 -2.63
CA TYR A 155 16.38 3.87 -2.94
C TYR A 155 15.01 3.90 -3.65
N VAL A 156 14.33 5.03 -3.74
CA VAL A 156 13.15 5.19 -4.59
C VAL A 156 13.59 5.41 -6.03
N LYS A 157 12.90 4.80 -6.98
CA LYS A 157 13.10 5.09 -8.41
C LYS A 157 11.93 5.91 -8.95
N GLU A 158 12.18 6.69 -10.00
CA GLU A 158 11.11 7.43 -10.69
C GLU A 158 10.33 6.50 -11.62
N TYR A 159 11.03 5.53 -12.22
CA TYR A 159 10.47 4.54 -13.14
C TYR A 159 11.24 3.23 -13.09
N GLU A 160 10.66 2.19 -13.70
CA GLU A 160 11.32 0.92 -14.00
C GLU A 160 11.16 0.60 -15.49
N VAL A 161 12.11 -0.16 -16.03
CA VAL A 161 12.04 -0.70 -17.40
C VAL A 161 12.11 -2.21 -17.34
N VAL A 162 11.07 -2.87 -17.82
CA VAL A 162 11.02 -4.33 -17.95
C VAL A 162 11.27 -4.70 -19.40
N ASP A 163 12.33 -5.49 -19.63
CA ASP A 163 12.76 -5.91 -20.97
C ASP A 163 12.33 -7.35 -21.24
N TYR A 164 11.44 -7.53 -22.20
CA TYR A 164 10.96 -8.83 -22.67
C TYR A 164 11.75 -9.35 -23.89
N GLY A 165 12.81 -8.67 -24.29
CA GLY A 165 13.66 -9.01 -25.43
C GLY A 165 13.07 -8.61 -26.78
N GLN A 166 11.76 -8.75 -26.98
CA GLN A 166 11.06 -8.29 -28.18
C GLN A 166 10.59 -6.84 -28.06
N PHE A 167 10.33 -6.38 -26.87
CA PHE A 167 9.87 -5.01 -26.54
C PHE A 167 10.25 -4.66 -25.10
N GLN A 168 10.20 -3.39 -24.78
CA GLN A 168 10.45 -2.84 -23.45
C GLN A 168 9.23 -2.08 -22.95
N VAL A 169 8.95 -2.23 -21.64
CA VAL A 169 7.86 -1.53 -20.96
C VAL A 169 8.43 -0.62 -19.90
N GLY A 170 8.11 0.67 -19.99
CA GLY A 170 8.42 1.67 -18.96
C GLY A 170 7.24 1.83 -18.00
N ILE A 171 7.49 1.79 -16.70
CA ILE A 171 6.51 2.00 -15.64
C ILE A 171 6.94 3.23 -14.84
N ILE A 172 6.19 4.32 -14.91
CA ILE A 172 6.44 5.54 -14.14
C ILE A 172 5.56 5.51 -12.90
N GLY A 173 6.17 5.57 -11.69
CA GLY A 173 5.43 5.62 -10.44
C GLY A 173 5.19 7.05 -9.97
N TYR A 174 4.03 7.34 -9.37
CA TYR A 174 3.76 8.63 -8.74
C TYR A 174 2.75 8.52 -7.59
N ILE A 175 2.71 9.53 -6.72
CA ILE A 175 1.70 9.69 -5.66
C ILE A 175 0.93 10.99 -5.88
N GLY A 176 -0.34 11.03 -5.50
CA GLY A 176 -1.14 12.25 -5.57
C GLY A 176 -0.54 13.37 -4.73
N SER A 177 -0.31 14.55 -5.31
CA SER A 177 0.31 15.69 -4.62
C SER A 177 -0.51 16.22 -3.43
N THR A 178 -1.80 15.89 -3.35
CA THR A 178 -2.68 16.29 -2.23
C THR A 178 -2.66 15.26 -1.09
N LEU A 179 -2.14 14.06 -1.30
CA LEU A 179 -2.14 12.97 -0.31
C LEU A 179 -1.16 13.20 0.86
N GLU A 180 -0.29 14.20 0.76
CA GLU A 180 0.48 14.67 1.91
C GLU A 180 -0.42 14.99 3.10
N SER A 181 -1.64 15.51 2.86
CA SER A 181 -2.61 15.82 3.91
C SER A 181 -3.27 14.60 4.54
N ASP A 182 -3.16 13.43 3.93
CA ASP A 182 -3.74 12.17 4.42
C ASP A 182 -2.76 11.36 5.27
N ILE A 183 -1.54 11.89 5.45
CA ILE A 183 -0.47 11.33 6.27
C ILE A 183 -0.32 12.17 7.53
N SER A 184 0.08 11.55 8.66
CA SER A 184 0.47 12.30 9.86
C SER A 184 1.60 13.28 9.52
N ALA A 185 1.43 14.56 9.85
CA ALA A 185 2.38 15.61 9.46
C ALA A 185 3.81 15.36 9.97
N SER A 186 3.97 14.66 11.10
CA SER A 186 5.29 14.27 11.61
C SER A 186 5.99 13.23 10.73
N LYS A 187 5.21 12.36 10.05
CA LYS A 187 5.71 11.30 9.18
C LYS A 187 6.11 11.80 7.79
N VAL A 188 5.47 12.87 7.33
CA VAL A 188 5.72 13.47 6.01
C VAL A 188 6.54 14.76 6.07
N ALA A 189 6.88 15.24 7.27
CA ALA A 189 7.55 16.53 7.50
C ALA A 189 8.81 16.76 6.66
N ASN A 190 9.56 15.70 6.36
CA ASN A 190 10.80 15.75 5.59
C ASN A 190 10.60 15.60 4.08
N TYR A 191 9.35 15.49 3.61
CA TYR A 191 9.03 15.24 2.21
C TYR A 191 8.06 16.28 1.68
N ASP A 192 8.13 16.58 0.39
CA ASP A 192 7.14 17.34 -0.36
C ASP A 192 6.62 16.44 -1.50
N PHE A 193 5.29 16.43 -1.71
CA PHE A 193 4.67 15.79 -2.85
C PHE A 193 4.38 16.84 -3.92
N ILE A 194 5.25 16.92 -4.93
CA ILE A 194 5.06 17.89 -6.02
C ILE A 194 4.07 17.37 -7.05
N ASP A 195 3.51 18.27 -7.87
CA ASP A 195 2.63 17.89 -8.97
C ASP A 195 3.37 16.95 -9.95
N PRO A 196 2.92 15.71 -10.18
CA PRO A 196 3.66 14.71 -10.95
C PRO A 196 3.60 14.91 -12.45
N VAL A 197 2.62 15.67 -12.97
CA VAL A 197 2.21 15.61 -14.37
C VAL A 197 3.34 15.95 -15.33
N ASP A 198 4.02 17.08 -15.13
CA ASP A 198 5.09 17.51 -16.03
C ASP A 198 6.25 16.49 -16.00
N ARG A 199 6.58 15.96 -14.81
CA ARG A 199 7.64 14.96 -14.67
C ARG A 199 7.29 13.64 -15.37
N ILE A 200 6.03 13.21 -15.33
CA ILE A 200 5.56 12.01 -16.06
C ILE A 200 5.77 12.19 -17.55
N GLY A 201 5.43 13.36 -18.11
CA GLY A 201 5.65 13.64 -19.53
C GLY A 201 7.13 13.61 -19.93
N GLU A 202 8.02 14.21 -19.11
CA GLU A 202 9.48 14.17 -19.32
C GLU A 202 10.01 12.74 -19.27
N LEU A 203 9.59 11.95 -18.30
CA LEU A 203 10.01 10.56 -18.14
C LEU A 203 9.49 9.67 -19.28
N ALA A 204 8.26 9.86 -19.75
CA ALA A 204 7.73 9.13 -20.88
C ALA A 204 8.55 9.42 -22.15
N GLU A 205 8.93 10.69 -22.38
CA GLU A 205 9.81 11.06 -23.49
C GLU A 205 11.20 10.40 -23.36
N GLU A 206 11.81 10.40 -22.16
CA GLU A 206 13.08 9.72 -21.88
C GLU A 206 12.99 8.21 -22.14
N LEU A 207 11.95 7.55 -21.60
CA LEU A 207 11.74 6.12 -21.74
C LEU A 207 11.63 5.70 -23.21
N ARG A 208 10.93 6.46 -24.04
CA ARG A 208 10.82 6.16 -25.47
C ARG A 208 12.07 6.51 -26.24
N ALA A 209 12.64 7.71 -26.02
CA ALA A 209 13.76 8.21 -26.82
C ALA A 209 15.10 7.59 -26.43
N GLU A 210 15.34 7.32 -25.16
CA GLU A 210 16.64 6.89 -24.64
C GLU A 210 16.68 5.42 -24.22
N LYS A 211 15.56 4.87 -23.70
CA LYS A 211 15.49 3.48 -23.25
C LYS A 211 14.85 2.57 -24.30
N GLY A 212 14.16 3.11 -25.31
CA GLY A 212 13.54 2.33 -26.37
C GLY A 212 12.25 1.63 -25.94
N CYS A 213 11.55 2.14 -24.92
CA CYS A 213 10.28 1.56 -24.50
C CYS A 213 9.19 1.78 -25.56
N GLU A 214 8.56 0.70 -26.00
CA GLU A 214 7.41 0.74 -26.90
C GLU A 214 6.11 1.00 -26.14
N LEU A 215 6.03 0.58 -24.86
CA LEU A 215 4.90 0.78 -23.97
C LEU A 215 5.35 1.59 -22.75
N VAL A 216 4.57 2.63 -22.39
CA VAL A 216 4.83 3.44 -21.19
C VAL A 216 3.54 3.56 -20.38
N LEU A 217 3.59 3.11 -19.12
CA LEU A 217 2.48 3.14 -18.18
C LEU A 217 2.73 4.17 -17.07
N ALA A 218 1.72 4.96 -16.75
CA ALA A 218 1.71 5.81 -15.55
C ALA A 218 0.93 5.10 -14.44
N MET A 219 1.62 4.71 -13.37
CA MET A 219 1.04 4.01 -12.23
C MET A 219 1.06 4.94 -11.01
N GLY A 220 -0.12 5.39 -10.58
CA GLY A 220 -0.24 6.38 -9.52
C GLY A 220 -1.03 5.90 -8.32
N HIS A 221 -0.50 6.17 -7.13
CA HIS A 221 -1.33 6.18 -5.94
C HIS A 221 -2.09 7.51 -5.89
N ASP A 222 -3.06 7.65 -6.80
CA ASP A 222 -3.93 8.83 -7.01
C ASP A 222 -5.16 8.38 -7.81
N ALA A 223 -6.28 9.06 -7.63
CA ALA A 223 -7.48 8.88 -8.44
C ALA A 223 -8.08 10.22 -8.89
N SER A 224 -7.26 11.27 -8.90
CA SER A 224 -7.67 12.61 -9.32
C SER A 224 -7.98 12.67 -10.80
N SER A 225 -9.24 12.91 -11.16
CA SER A 225 -9.66 13.08 -12.57
C SER A 225 -8.88 14.20 -13.27
N SER A 226 -8.51 15.27 -12.55
CA SER A 226 -7.73 16.37 -13.13
C SER A 226 -6.29 15.94 -13.46
N THR A 227 -5.67 15.13 -12.60
CA THR A 227 -4.36 14.55 -12.86
C THR A 227 -4.40 13.62 -14.07
N ASN A 228 -5.37 12.70 -14.11
CA ASN A 228 -5.55 11.76 -15.22
C ASN A 228 -5.73 12.47 -16.57
N ILE A 229 -6.58 13.53 -16.64
CA ILE A 229 -6.81 14.29 -17.85
C ILE A 229 -5.52 14.99 -18.33
N ARG A 230 -4.71 15.52 -17.40
CA ARG A 230 -3.45 16.20 -17.74
C ARG A 230 -2.39 15.22 -18.21
N ILE A 231 -2.25 14.06 -17.57
CA ILE A 231 -1.33 12.99 -17.99
C ILE A 231 -1.74 12.48 -19.38
N ALA A 232 -3.01 12.17 -19.60
CA ALA A 232 -3.51 11.75 -20.90
C ALA A 232 -3.34 12.82 -21.98
N GLY A 233 -3.30 14.10 -21.64
CA GLY A 233 -3.14 15.21 -22.57
C GLY A 233 -1.80 15.28 -23.30
N PHE A 234 -0.77 14.53 -22.88
CA PHE A 234 0.50 14.46 -23.57
C PHE A 234 0.40 13.74 -24.91
N SER A 235 1.24 14.16 -25.87
CA SER A 235 1.30 13.62 -27.23
C SER A 235 2.74 13.31 -27.67
N GLY A 236 2.91 12.59 -28.76
CA GLY A 236 4.21 12.15 -29.26
C GLY A 236 4.89 11.21 -28.23
N ASN A 237 6.19 11.36 -28.03
CA ASN A 237 6.94 10.52 -27.10
C ASN A 237 6.58 10.75 -25.63
N ALA A 238 6.00 11.88 -25.27
CA ALA A 238 5.54 12.17 -23.92
C ALA A 238 4.19 11.50 -23.56
N ALA A 239 3.49 10.92 -24.55
CA ALA A 239 2.23 10.22 -24.31
C ALA A 239 2.43 8.90 -23.56
N VAL A 240 1.53 8.59 -22.62
CA VAL A 240 1.45 7.28 -21.97
C VAL A 240 0.41 6.41 -22.68
N ASP A 241 0.53 5.08 -22.52
CA ASP A 241 -0.35 4.07 -23.12
C ASP A 241 -1.36 3.49 -22.14
N GLY A 242 -1.27 3.87 -20.86
CA GLY A 242 -2.21 3.46 -19.83
C GLY A 242 -1.99 4.22 -18.53
N ILE A 243 -3.07 4.42 -17.77
CA ILE A 243 -3.06 5.06 -16.45
C ILE A 243 -3.69 4.10 -15.45
N ILE A 244 -2.94 3.79 -14.41
CA ILE A 244 -3.33 2.92 -13.32
C ILE A 244 -3.48 3.79 -12.07
N ASN A 245 -4.63 3.73 -11.42
CA ASN A 245 -4.97 4.51 -10.24
C ASN A 245 -5.13 3.63 -8.98
N ALA A 246 -5.17 4.29 -7.80
CA ALA A 246 -5.32 3.68 -6.49
C ALA A 246 -5.96 4.66 -5.49
N HIS A 247 -5.82 4.43 -4.20
CA HIS A 247 -6.18 5.28 -3.06
C HIS A 247 -7.67 5.32 -2.71
N THR A 248 -8.57 5.44 -3.67
CA THR A 248 -10.00 5.63 -3.37
C THR A 248 -10.77 4.33 -3.12
N HIS A 249 -10.10 3.18 -3.25
CA HIS A 249 -10.70 1.83 -3.11
C HIS A 249 -11.89 1.60 -4.05
N THR A 250 -12.03 2.39 -5.11
CA THR A 250 -13.09 2.23 -6.11
C THR A 250 -12.69 1.23 -7.17
N ILE A 251 -13.67 0.69 -7.86
CA ILE A 251 -13.46 -0.26 -8.96
C ILE A 251 -13.93 0.41 -10.23
N TYR A 252 -13.05 0.54 -11.19
CA TYR A 252 -13.41 0.97 -12.54
C TYR A 252 -12.43 0.47 -13.59
N GLU A 253 -12.95 0.28 -14.78
CA GLU A 253 -12.26 -0.05 -16.01
C GLU A 253 -12.81 0.88 -17.10
N ASP A 254 -12.08 1.92 -17.37
CA ASP A 254 -12.49 3.00 -18.27
C ASP A 254 -11.44 3.25 -19.33
N THR A 255 -11.71 4.12 -20.25
CA THR A 255 -10.75 4.60 -21.25
C THR A 255 -10.73 6.12 -21.26
N ILE A 256 -9.54 6.67 -21.53
CA ILE A 256 -9.37 8.11 -21.73
C ILE A 256 -8.58 8.34 -23.03
N LYS A 257 -8.88 9.41 -23.74
CA LYS A 257 -8.12 9.78 -24.95
C LYS A 257 -6.82 10.44 -24.57
N ASN A 258 -5.70 9.91 -25.13
CA ASN A 258 -4.40 10.57 -25.02
C ASN A 258 -4.29 11.72 -26.04
N GLY A 259 -3.20 12.50 -25.94
CA GLY A 259 -2.96 13.63 -26.83
C GLY A 259 -2.69 13.24 -28.29
N ASN A 260 -2.41 11.97 -28.58
CA ASN A 260 -2.33 11.42 -29.95
C ASN A 260 -3.71 11.08 -30.51
N GLY A 261 -4.75 11.02 -29.66
CA GLY A 261 -6.13 10.67 -30.05
C GLY A 261 -6.48 9.20 -29.82
N ASP A 262 -5.55 8.39 -29.28
CA ASP A 262 -5.76 6.99 -28.97
C ASP A 262 -6.56 6.85 -27.66
N ASN A 263 -7.38 5.80 -27.56
CA ASN A 263 -8.02 5.45 -26.28
C ASN A 263 -7.04 4.59 -25.47
N ILE A 264 -6.70 5.04 -24.28
CA ILE A 264 -5.82 4.31 -23.37
C ILE A 264 -6.60 3.86 -22.13
N PRO A 265 -6.25 2.72 -21.52
CA PRO A 265 -6.91 2.23 -20.30
C PRO A 265 -6.70 3.18 -19.12
N LEU A 266 -7.76 3.35 -18.33
CA LEU A 266 -7.78 4.06 -17.07
C LEU A 266 -8.47 3.18 -16.04
N THR A 267 -7.73 2.66 -15.03
CA THR A 267 -8.22 1.57 -14.20
C THR A 267 -7.92 1.76 -12.72
N GLN A 268 -8.71 1.09 -11.87
CA GLN A 268 -8.45 0.89 -10.45
C GLN A 268 -9.11 -0.41 -9.98
N ALA A 269 -8.44 -1.19 -9.13
CA ALA A 269 -8.80 -2.56 -8.73
C ALA A 269 -9.46 -2.68 -7.35
N GLY A 270 -10.11 -1.65 -6.83
CA GLY A 270 -10.73 -1.71 -5.50
C GLY A 270 -9.71 -1.72 -4.37
N THR A 271 -9.78 -2.68 -3.44
CA THR A 271 -8.91 -2.78 -2.26
C THR A 271 -8.77 -4.24 -1.80
N ALA A 272 -7.82 -4.49 -0.89
CA ALA A 272 -7.65 -5.75 -0.16
C ALA A 272 -7.57 -7.01 -1.05
N GLY A 273 -7.22 -6.85 -2.33
CA GLY A 273 -7.15 -7.96 -3.28
C GLY A 273 -8.50 -8.58 -3.63
N GLU A 274 -9.62 -7.87 -3.39
CA GLU A 274 -10.96 -8.31 -3.81
C GLU A 274 -11.06 -8.37 -5.34
N TYR A 275 -10.34 -7.49 -6.01
CA TYR A 275 -10.23 -7.43 -7.47
C TYR A 275 -8.76 -7.37 -7.90
N MET A 276 -8.50 -7.83 -9.10
CA MET A 276 -7.25 -7.61 -9.83
C MET A 276 -7.58 -7.05 -11.19
N THR A 277 -7.07 -5.90 -11.54
CA THR A 277 -7.19 -5.36 -12.90
C THR A 277 -6.22 -6.08 -13.82
N GLU A 278 -6.68 -6.42 -15.00
CA GLU A 278 -5.88 -6.91 -16.10
C GLU A 278 -6.02 -5.97 -17.28
N ILE A 279 -4.90 -5.47 -17.81
CA ILE A 279 -4.85 -4.70 -19.05
C ILE A 279 -4.15 -5.57 -20.08
N VAL A 280 -4.77 -5.79 -21.23
CA VAL A 280 -4.26 -6.63 -22.30
C VAL A 280 -3.76 -5.79 -23.45
N PHE A 281 -2.47 -5.93 -23.78
CA PHE A 281 -1.87 -5.41 -24.99
C PHE A 281 -1.55 -6.56 -25.92
N ASN A 282 -1.93 -6.44 -27.20
CA ASN A 282 -1.65 -7.43 -28.23
C ASN A 282 -0.53 -6.91 -29.12
N PHE A 283 0.28 -7.84 -29.64
CA PHE A 283 1.38 -7.56 -30.57
C PHE A 283 1.02 -8.05 -31.96
N ASP A 284 1.42 -7.30 -32.99
CA ASP A 284 1.34 -7.75 -34.37
C ASP A 284 2.57 -8.62 -34.70
N ALA A 285 2.38 -9.76 -35.37
CA ALA A 285 3.41 -10.74 -35.66
C ALA A 285 4.62 -10.18 -36.44
N ASP A 286 4.45 -9.11 -37.20
CA ASP A 286 5.49 -8.52 -38.07
C ASP A 286 6.10 -7.21 -37.51
N GLN A 287 5.47 -6.60 -36.49
CA GLN A 287 5.94 -5.39 -35.82
C GLN A 287 5.52 -5.42 -34.36
N VAL A 288 6.41 -5.02 -33.46
CA VAL A 288 6.04 -4.77 -32.08
C VAL A 288 5.17 -3.50 -32.07
N SER A 289 3.88 -3.71 -32.04
CA SER A 289 2.87 -2.65 -31.94
C SER A 289 1.84 -3.06 -30.90
N PHE A 290 1.34 -2.10 -30.19
CA PHE A 290 0.29 -2.34 -29.20
C PHE A 290 -1.04 -1.90 -29.78
N ASP A 291 -2.00 -2.82 -29.85
CA ASP A 291 -3.40 -2.46 -30.04
C ASP A 291 -3.92 -1.67 -28.83
N GLU A 292 -5.11 -1.08 -28.94
CA GLU A 292 -5.76 -0.45 -27.79
C GLU A 292 -5.76 -1.43 -26.60
N GLY A 293 -5.23 -0.99 -25.44
CA GLY A 293 -5.29 -1.75 -24.22
C GLY A 293 -6.74 -1.97 -23.82
N ILE A 294 -7.07 -3.22 -23.52
CA ILE A 294 -8.38 -3.60 -23.00
C ILE A 294 -8.20 -3.88 -21.51
N ALA A 295 -8.96 -3.18 -20.68
CA ALA A 295 -8.92 -3.36 -19.25
C ALA A 295 -10.16 -4.08 -18.73
N PHE A 296 -10.00 -4.94 -17.74
CA PHE A 296 -11.10 -5.54 -16.99
C PHE A 296 -10.68 -5.93 -15.59
N ASN A 297 -11.64 -5.91 -14.66
CA ASN A 297 -11.40 -6.29 -13.27
C ASN A 297 -11.86 -7.72 -13.03
N HIS A 298 -10.95 -8.57 -12.58
CA HIS A 298 -11.26 -9.90 -12.10
C HIS A 298 -11.79 -9.82 -10.66
N ASP A 299 -13.06 -10.13 -10.47
CA ASP A 299 -13.63 -10.36 -9.14
C ASP A 299 -13.12 -11.69 -8.59
N MET A 300 -12.32 -11.64 -7.52
CA MET A 300 -11.72 -12.83 -6.92
C MET A 300 -12.74 -13.82 -6.35
N SER A 301 -13.99 -13.40 -6.10
CA SER A 301 -15.08 -14.30 -5.71
C SER A 301 -15.39 -15.36 -6.76
N LEU A 302 -15.07 -15.08 -8.03
CA LEU A 302 -15.32 -15.98 -9.15
C LEU A 302 -14.34 -17.16 -9.21
N TYR A 303 -13.27 -17.14 -8.40
CA TYR A 303 -12.23 -18.17 -8.35
C TYR A 303 -12.16 -18.93 -7.02
N PRO A 304 -13.28 -19.48 -6.50
CA PRO A 304 -13.33 -20.05 -5.14
C PRO A 304 -12.41 -21.25 -4.91
N ASN A 305 -11.99 -21.91 -5.99
CA ASN A 305 -11.09 -23.07 -5.94
C ASN A 305 -9.66 -22.75 -6.42
N GLY A 306 -9.41 -21.51 -6.81
CA GLY A 306 -8.08 -21.06 -7.25
C GLY A 306 -7.21 -20.76 -6.04
N VAL A 307 -6.24 -21.60 -5.73
CA VAL A 307 -5.33 -21.45 -4.59
C VAL A 307 -3.93 -21.84 -4.97
N ASP A 308 -2.99 -20.92 -4.80
CA ASP A 308 -1.57 -21.22 -4.76
C ASP A 308 -1.22 -21.82 -3.39
N LEU A 309 -0.91 -23.11 -3.38
CA LEU A 309 -0.65 -23.85 -2.14
C LEU A 309 0.63 -23.37 -1.44
N THR A 310 1.61 -22.84 -2.17
CA THR A 310 2.85 -22.32 -1.59
C THR A 310 2.57 -21.04 -0.83
N VAL A 311 1.88 -20.09 -1.47
CA VAL A 311 1.48 -18.84 -0.81
C VAL A 311 0.56 -19.12 0.37
N GLN A 312 -0.40 -20.04 0.22
CA GLN A 312 -1.26 -20.45 1.34
C GLN A 312 -0.47 -21.00 2.53
N GLN A 313 0.57 -21.80 2.28
CA GLN A 313 1.45 -22.32 3.34
C GLN A 313 2.27 -21.21 4.00
N MET A 314 2.80 -20.26 3.21
CA MET A 314 3.53 -19.10 3.72
C MET A 314 2.63 -18.26 4.65
N VAL A 315 1.44 -17.91 4.20
CA VAL A 315 0.47 -17.13 4.99
C VAL A 315 0.07 -17.88 6.26
N ASN A 316 -0.25 -19.17 6.18
CA ASN A 316 -0.58 -19.99 7.34
C ASN A 316 0.56 -20.04 8.35
N GLN A 317 1.81 -20.12 7.92
CA GLN A 317 2.96 -20.08 8.81
C GLN A 317 3.06 -18.74 9.53
N MET A 318 2.99 -17.63 8.78
CA MET A 318 3.04 -16.26 9.34
C MET A 318 1.93 -16.02 10.35
N THR A 319 0.70 -16.43 10.03
CA THR A 319 -0.46 -16.32 10.93
C THR A 319 -0.27 -17.15 12.19
N ASN A 320 0.25 -18.39 12.07
CA ASN A 320 0.51 -19.26 13.23
C ASN A 320 1.60 -18.70 14.15
N GLU A 321 2.61 -18.02 13.61
CA GLU A 321 3.67 -17.39 14.41
C GLU A 321 3.14 -16.28 15.32
N ILE A 322 2.17 -15.50 14.86
CA ILE A 322 1.55 -14.40 15.63
C ILE A 322 0.32 -14.82 16.42
N ALA A 323 -0.27 -15.99 16.12
CA ALA A 323 -1.51 -16.47 16.72
C ALA A 323 -1.53 -16.46 18.28
N PRO A 324 -0.44 -16.79 19.00
CA PRO A 324 -0.44 -16.72 20.45
C PRO A 324 -0.73 -15.34 21.02
N ILE A 325 -0.37 -14.27 20.29
CA ILE A 325 -0.63 -12.88 20.66
C ILE A 325 -1.99 -12.44 20.12
N MET A 326 -2.22 -12.66 18.83
CA MET A 326 -3.40 -12.15 18.13
C MET A 326 -4.70 -12.79 18.59
N ASN A 327 -4.66 -14.08 18.98
CA ASN A 327 -5.82 -14.81 19.45
C ASN A 327 -6.06 -14.69 20.98
N GLU A 328 -5.26 -13.86 21.68
CA GLU A 328 -5.52 -13.59 23.09
C GLU A 328 -6.91 -12.97 23.24
N GLU A 329 -7.79 -13.65 23.97
CA GLU A 329 -9.12 -13.16 24.30
C GLU A 329 -9.03 -12.08 25.37
N ILE A 330 -9.32 -10.84 25.04
CA ILE A 330 -9.16 -9.68 25.90
C ILE A 330 -10.47 -9.13 26.47
N SER A 331 -11.62 -9.45 25.84
CA SER A 331 -12.94 -9.06 26.35
C SER A 331 -14.06 -9.86 25.66
N THR A 332 -15.31 -9.50 25.95
CA THR A 332 -16.52 -9.94 25.25
C THR A 332 -17.42 -8.72 25.07
N ALA A 333 -18.00 -8.56 23.88
CA ALA A 333 -18.93 -7.47 23.62
C ALA A 333 -20.22 -7.63 24.47
N GLY A 334 -20.52 -6.63 25.29
CA GLY A 334 -21.68 -6.65 26.20
C GLY A 334 -22.99 -6.34 25.50
N ARG A 335 -22.92 -5.68 24.37
CA ARG A 335 -24.07 -5.34 23.51
C ARG A 335 -23.64 -5.27 22.05
N TYR A 336 -24.56 -4.93 21.15
CA TYR A 336 -24.19 -4.53 19.78
C TYR A 336 -23.29 -3.31 19.79
N VAL A 337 -22.14 -3.42 19.14
CA VAL A 337 -21.10 -2.38 19.09
C VAL A 337 -21.00 -1.82 17.67
N SER A 338 -21.18 -0.52 17.56
CA SER A 338 -21.01 0.25 16.31
C SER A 338 -19.68 0.97 16.27
N LYS A 339 -19.23 1.39 15.10
CA LYS A 339 -18.08 2.28 14.93
C LYS A 339 -18.14 3.50 15.85
N SER A 340 -19.26 4.21 15.87
CA SER A 340 -19.45 5.39 16.72
C SER A 340 -19.28 5.09 18.22
N SER A 341 -19.78 3.92 18.68
CA SER A 341 -19.60 3.50 20.08
C SER A 341 -18.12 3.29 20.42
N VAL A 342 -17.36 2.72 19.48
CA VAL A 342 -15.92 2.50 19.66
C VAL A 342 -15.14 3.81 19.61
N CYS A 343 -15.49 4.74 18.74
CA CYS A 343 -14.85 6.06 18.72
C CYS A 343 -14.98 6.75 20.09
N ASN A 344 -16.20 6.82 20.64
CA ASN A 344 -16.44 7.40 21.96
C ASN A 344 -15.66 6.69 23.06
N TRP A 345 -15.72 5.34 23.06
CA TRP A 345 -15.02 4.52 24.05
C TRP A 345 -13.50 4.68 23.96
N THR A 346 -12.93 4.80 22.74
CA THR A 346 -11.49 5.00 22.55
C THR A 346 -11.04 6.38 23.06
N ALA A 347 -11.82 7.43 22.80
CA ALA A 347 -11.56 8.75 23.39
C ALA A 347 -11.57 8.71 24.92
N ASP A 348 -12.53 7.97 25.52
CA ASP A 348 -12.59 7.74 26.97
C ASP A 348 -11.41 6.90 27.49
N ALA A 349 -10.95 5.91 26.71
CA ALA A 349 -9.79 5.10 27.06
C ALA A 349 -8.50 5.94 27.10
N ILE A 350 -8.31 6.84 26.12
CA ILE A 350 -7.19 7.79 26.15
C ILE A 350 -7.32 8.72 27.37
N TYR A 351 -8.50 9.29 27.61
CA TYR A 351 -8.76 10.19 28.74
C TYR A 351 -8.42 9.53 30.09
N LYS A 352 -8.71 8.24 30.26
CA LYS A 352 -8.42 7.47 31.48
C LYS A 352 -6.93 7.12 31.61
N SER A 353 -6.25 6.95 30.49
CA SER A 353 -4.85 6.47 30.45
C SER A 353 -3.82 7.60 30.49
N VAL A 354 -4.26 8.84 30.23
CA VAL A 354 -3.39 10.02 30.12
C VAL A 354 -3.88 11.11 31.09
N ASP A 355 -2.95 11.75 31.79
CA ASP A 355 -3.27 12.91 32.64
C ASP A 355 -3.64 14.12 31.75
N CYS A 356 -4.93 14.34 31.55
CA CYS A 356 -5.50 15.42 30.74
C CYS A 356 -6.90 15.84 31.21
N ASP A 357 -7.35 17.02 30.80
CA ASP A 357 -8.71 17.50 31.08
C ASP A 357 -9.74 16.90 30.12
N LEU A 358 -9.32 16.57 28.90
CA LEU A 358 -10.16 15.94 27.87
C LEU A 358 -9.27 15.22 26.83
N ALA A 359 -9.88 14.25 26.12
CA ALA A 359 -9.20 13.56 25.03
C ALA A 359 -10.06 13.50 23.76
N ALA A 360 -9.41 13.22 22.62
CA ALA A 360 -10.09 13.02 21.34
C ALA A 360 -9.37 12.01 20.43
N ILE A 361 -10.16 11.44 19.50
CA ILE A 361 -9.64 10.72 18.33
C ILE A 361 -10.30 11.28 17.07
N ASN A 362 -9.70 11.01 15.89
CA ASN A 362 -10.40 11.18 14.62
C ASN A 362 -11.25 9.94 14.31
N SER A 363 -12.44 10.14 13.75
CA SER A 363 -13.36 9.05 13.44
C SER A 363 -12.82 8.09 12.37
N GLY A 364 -11.98 8.57 11.45
CA GLY A 364 -11.31 7.79 10.40
C GLY A 364 -10.33 6.75 10.94
N GLY A 365 -9.74 6.98 12.12
CA GLY A 365 -8.84 6.03 12.79
C GLY A 365 -9.50 4.71 13.18
N ILE A 366 -10.83 4.66 13.25
CA ILE A 366 -11.61 3.43 13.50
C ILE A 366 -12.18 2.92 12.17
N ARG A 367 -11.71 1.77 11.70
CA ARG A 367 -12.09 1.21 10.39
C ARG A 367 -13.53 0.70 10.37
N GLN A 368 -14.30 1.10 9.34
CA GLN A 368 -15.71 0.70 9.19
C GLN A 368 -15.86 -0.80 8.88
N SER A 369 -14.91 -1.40 8.18
CA SER A 369 -14.88 -2.81 7.80
C SER A 369 -14.89 -3.77 9.00
N ALA A 370 -14.40 -3.31 10.17
CA ALA A 370 -14.40 -4.12 11.40
C ALA A 370 -15.79 -4.31 12.04
N PHE A 371 -16.85 -3.67 11.51
CA PHE A 371 -18.20 -3.62 12.08
C PHE A 371 -19.27 -4.23 11.14
N PRO A 372 -20.39 -4.72 11.70
CA PRO A 372 -20.80 -4.65 13.11
C PRO A 372 -20.17 -5.71 14.01
N ILE A 373 -20.09 -5.42 15.32
CA ILE A 373 -19.70 -6.39 16.34
C ILE A 373 -20.96 -6.74 17.15
N ASN A 374 -21.36 -8.01 17.10
CA ASN A 374 -22.58 -8.46 17.78
C ASN A 374 -22.33 -8.69 19.27
N GLU A 375 -23.42 -8.58 20.07
CA GLU A 375 -23.38 -8.95 21.49
C GLU A 375 -22.89 -10.40 21.67
N GLY A 376 -22.03 -10.62 22.66
CA GLY A 376 -21.47 -11.92 22.97
C GLY A 376 -20.25 -12.31 22.13
N LEU A 377 -19.84 -11.49 21.13
CA LEU A 377 -18.62 -11.74 20.40
C LEU A 377 -17.42 -11.67 21.36
N VAL A 378 -16.59 -12.70 21.32
CA VAL A 378 -15.27 -12.68 22.00
C VAL A 378 -14.36 -11.71 21.26
N VAL A 379 -13.83 -10.73 21.98
CA VAL A 379 -12.91 -9.73 21.44
C VAL A 379 -11.48 -10.19 21.69
N THR A 380 -10.72 -10.35 20.61
CA THR A 380 -9.30 -10.72 20.66
C THR A 380 -8.41 -9.51 20.36
N VAL A 381 -7.10 -9.64 20.59
CA VAL A 381 -6.11 -8.65 20.17
C VAL A 381 -6.22 -8.41 18.67
N LYS A 382 -6.34 -9.47 17.83
CA LYS A 382 -6.53 -9.37 16.38
C LYS A 382 -7.71 -8.45 16.04
N LYS A 383 -8.84 -8.59 16.75
CA LYS A 383 -10.02 -7.73 16.53
C LYS A 383 -9.71 -6.24 16.75
N ILE A 384 -8.83 -5.92 17.67
CA ILE A 384 -8.43 -4.52 17.89
C ILE A 384 -7.49 -4.02 16.77
N TYR A 385 -6.62 -4.89 16.21
CA TYR A 385 -5.85 -4.55 15.01
C TYR A 385 -6.76 -4.28 13.79
N GLU A 386 -7.85 -5.02 13.61
CA GLU A 386 -8.85 -4.76 12.55
C GLU A 386 -9.59 -3.43 12.77
N ILE A 387 -9.89 -3.07 14.02
CA ILE A 387 -10.60 -1.85 14.40
C ILE A 387 -9.69 -0.61 14.25
N MET A 388 -8.47 -0.70 14.77
CA MET A 388 -7.47 0.38 14.82
C MET A 388 -6.12 -0.16 14.30
N PRO A 389 -5.95 -0.27 12.98
CA PRO A 389 -4.74 -0.85 12.39
C PRO A 389 -3.52 0.08 12.46
N PHE A 390 -3.72 1.36 12.79
CA PHE A 390 -2.68 2.38 12.81
C PHE A 390 -1.83 2.35 14.07
N ASP A 391 -0.54 2.65 13.94
CA ASP A 391 0.39 2.83 15.05
C ASP A 391 0.41 4.30 15.52
N ASN A 392 -0.78 4.90 15.65
CA ASN A 392 -0.93 6.27 16.13
C ASN A 392 -0.51 6.40 17.58
N LEU A 393 0.33 7.41 17.86
CA LEU A 393 0.74 7.80 19.19
C LEU A 393 -0.22 8.83 19.79
N VAL A 394 -0.24 8.91 21.10
CA VAL A 394 -0.95 10.00 21.79
C VAL A 394 -0.04 11.22 21.89
N LYS A 395 -0.55 12.38 21.45
CA LYS A 395 0.02 13.70 21.74
C LYS A 395 -0.78 14.42 22.80
N ARG A 396 -0.09 15.18 23.64
CA ARG A 396 -0.67 16.01 24.70
C ARG A 396 -0.15 17.43 24.59
N CYS A 397 -1.01 18.41 24.80
CA CYS A 397 -0.63 19.82 24.83
C CYS A 397 -1.50 20.62 25.82
N GLN A 398 -1.10 21.84 26.10
CA GLN A 398 -1.92 22.81 26.79
C GLN A 398 -2.56 23.78 25.79
N VAL A 399 -3.86 24.00 25.91
CA VAL A 399 -4.63 24.88 25.02
C VAL A 399 -5.45 25.86 25.84
N LYS A 400 -5.44 27.12 25.41
CA LYS A 400 -6.27 28.15 26.03
C LYS A 400 -7.75 27.91 25.73
N GLY A 401 -8.64 28.09 26.69
CA GLY A 401 -10.06 27.78 26.52
C GLY A 401 -10.74 28.49 25.35
N SER A 402 -10.30 29.73 24.98
CA SER A 402 -10.79 30.41 23.79
C SER A 402 -10.46 29.66 22.49
N ASP A 403 -9.30 29.01 22.40
CA ASP A 403 -8.87 28.19 21.25
C ASP A 403 -9.47 26.79 21.33
N LEU A 404 -9.58 26.23 22.53
CA LEU A 404 -10.20 24.92 22.78
C LEU A 404 -11.65 24.87 22.24
N LYS A 405 -12.43 25.95 22.38
CA LYS A 405 -13.78 26.04 21.82
C LYS A 405 -13.83 25.83 20.30
N ASN A 406 -12.77 26.24 19.58
CA ASN A 406 -12.65 25.95 18.13
C ASN A 406 -12.29 24.48 17.86
N ILE A 407 -11.43 23.89 18.71
CA ILE A 407 -11.08 22.47 18.62
C ILE A 407 -12.32 21.59 18.83
N LEU A 408 -13.18 21.94 19.79
CA LEU A 408 -14.42 21.22 20.09
C LEU A 408 -15.45 21.24 18.95
N LEU A 409 -15.24 22.05 17.91
CA LEU A 409 -16.07 22.11 16.70
C LEU A 409 -15.51 21.35 15.50
N ILE A 410 -14.39 20.65 15.64
CA ILE A 410 -13.80 19.85 14.57
C ILE A 410 -14.73 18.65 14.26
N ASN A 411 -15.24 18.58 13.03
CA ASN A 411 -16.25 17.60 12.63
C ASN A 411 -15.77 16.13 12.67
N ASP A 412 -14.49 15.89 12.42
CA ASP A 412 -13.92 14.54 12.44
C ASP A 412 -13.42 14.11 13.82
N ALA A 413 -13.39 15.03 14.79
CA ALA A 413 -12.96 14.73 16.15
C ALA A 413 -14.11 14.14 16.99
N VAL A 414 -13.81 13.05 17.70
CA VAL A 414 -14.70 12.45 18.71
C VAL A 414 -14.05 12.62 20.07
N PHE A 415 -14.75 13.30 20.96
CA PHE A 415 -14.23 13.67 22.29
C PHE A 415 -14.62 12.67 23.37
N SER A 416 -13.85 12.65 24.45
CA SER A 416 -14.17 11.88 25.66
C SER A 416 -15.49 12.32 26.29
N SER A 417 -16.17 11.40 26.95
CA SER A 417 -17.54 11.53 27.46
C SER A 417 -17.73 12.63 28.52
N ASN A 418 -16.65 13.16 29.08
CA ASN A 418 -16.66 14.27 30.02
C ASN A 418 -16.80 15.66 29.32
N VAL A 419 -16.81 15.68 27.98
CA VAL A 419 -17.07 16.89 27.18
C VAL A 419 -18.54 16.94 26.80
N GLU A 420 -19.17 18.08 27.03
CA GLU A 420 -20.57 18.35 26.67
C GLU A 420 -20.71 19.68 25.91
N ILE A 421 -21.46 19.67 24.81
CA ILE A 421 -21.72 20.83 23.98
C ILE A 421 -23.23 21.08 24.00
N VAL A 422 -23.64 22.21 24.55
CA VAL A 422 -25.06 22.62 24.67
C VAL A 422 -25.25 23.97 23.96
N GLY A 423 -25.80 23.93 22.77
CA GLY A 423 -25.92 25.11 21.91
C GLY A 423 -24.52 25.67 21.57
N SER A 424 -24.23 26.87 22.06
CA SER A 424 -22.91 27.54 21.91
C SER A 424 -22.06 27.47 23.17
N SER A 425 -22.45 26.70 24.17
CA SER A 425 -21.74 26.55 25.43
C SER A 425 -21.01 25.20 25.48
N PHE A 426 -19.76 25.22 25.96
CA PHE A 426 -18.87 24.05 26.03
C PHE A 426 -18.57 23.75 27.51
N TYR A 427 -18.69 22.51 27.90
CA TYR A 427 -18.46 22.06 29.27
C TYR A 427 -17.45 20.92 29.29
N ILE A 428 -16.60 20.88 30.32
CA ILE A 428 -15.68 19.80 30.64
C ILE A 428 -15.89 19.41 32.09
N ASN A 429 -16.18 18.14 32.35
CA ASN A 429 -16.56 17.68 33.70
C ASN A 429 -17.73 18.45 34.32
N GLY A 430 -18.66 18.93 33.49
CA GLY A 430 -19.81 19.73 33.92
C GLY A 430 -19.50 21.20 34.20
N GLU A 431 -18.25 21.63 34.06
CA GLU A 431 -17.82 23.04 34.24
C GLU A 431 -17.74 23.75 32.90
N LEU A 432 -18.22 25.02 32.84
CA LEU A 432 -18.16 25.84 31.64
C LEU A 432 -16.71 26.16 31.26
N VAL A 433 -16.36 25.98 29.98
CA VAL A 433 -15.03 26.31 29.47
C VAL A 433 -14.77 27.82 29.53
N GLU A 434 -13.77 28.19 30.31
CA GLU A 434 -13.35 29.59 30.53
C GLU A 434 -12.28 29.99 29.50
N ASP A 435 -12.49 31.14 28.82
CA ASP A 435 -11.61 31.59 27.72
C ASP A 435 -10.14 31.75 28.12
N ASN A 436 -9.84 32.12 29.35
CA ASN A 436 -8.49 32.42 29.83
C ASN A 436 -7.83 31.26 30.60
N LYS A 437 -8.55 30.19 30.89
CA LYS A 437 -8.03 29.01 31.56
C LYS A 437 -7.27 28.12 30.54
N MET A 438 -6.16 27.56 30.97
CA MET A 438 -5.44 26.52 30.19
C MET A 438 -6.04 25.16 30.49
N TYR A 439 -6.20 24.36 29.45
CA TYR A 439 -6.70 22.99 29.53
C TYR A 439 -5.67 22.04 28.90
N THR A 440 -5.45 20.92 29.54
CA THR A 440 -4.59 19.85 29.01
C THR A 440 -5.42 18.97 28.08
N PHE A 441 -5.07 18.99 26.80
CA PHE A 441 -5.75 18.23 25.75
C PHE A 441 -4.86 17.11 25.23
N ALA A 442 -5.41 15.89 25.14
CA ALA A 442 -4.73 14.74 24.57
C ALA A 442 -5.49 14.24 23.32
N CYS A 443 -4.80 13.89 22.26
CA CYS A 443 -5.42 13.26 21.09
C CYS A 443 -4.42 12.40 20.30
N VAL A 444 -4.92 11.67 19.33
CA VAL A 444 -4.06 10.91 18.40
C VAL A 444 -3.21 11.90 17.58
N ASP A 445 -1.97 11.50 17.29
CA ASP A 445 -0.99 12.32 16.55
C ASP A 445 -1.51 12.75 15.19
N TYR A 446 -2.19 11.87 14.45
CA TYR A 446 -2.83 12.20 13.18
C TYR A 446 -3.81 13.39 13.28
N LEU A 447 -4.73 13.36 14.25
CA LEU A 447 -5.67 14.48 14.47
C LEU A 447 -4.94 15.75 14.91
N PHE A 448 -3.94 15.60 15.78
CA PHE A 448 -3.13 16.70 16.28
C PHE A 448 -2.44 17.45 15.14
N ASP A 449 -1.76 16.71 14.27
CA ASP A 449 -0.88 17.27 13.23
C ASP A 449 -1.65 17.82 12.03
N ARG A 450 -2.83 17.24 11.75
CA ARG A 450 -3.70 17.68 10.65
C ARG A 450 -4.42 19.01 10.96
N GLU A 451 -4.80 19.22 12.22
CA GLU A 451 -5.67 20.31 12.59
C GLU A 451 -4.89 21.52 13.11
N ILE A 452 -4.81 22.60 12.30
CA ILE A 452 -4.11 23.84 12.65
C ILE A 452 -4.66 24.50 13.93
N SER A 453 -5.94 24.29 14.24
CA SER A 453 -6.56 24.73 15.49
C SER A 453 -5.99 24.02 16.72
N ILE A 454 -5.35 22.87 16.55
CA ILE A 454 -4.67 22.10 17.60
C ILE A 454 -3.18 22.43 17.62
N TYR A 455 -2.43 22.01 16.57
CA TYR A 455 -0.97 22.16 16.57
C TYR A 455 -0.50 23.62 16.54
N GLY A 456 -1.26 24.51 15.88
CA GLY A 456 -0.94 25.93 15.83
C GLY A 456 -1.28 26.73 17.09
N LYS A 457 -2.01 26.11 18.06
CA LYS A 457 -2.47 26.73 19.30
C LYS A 457 -2.04 25.98 20.55
N GLY A 458 -1.54 24.77 20.39
CA GLY A 458 -1.02 23.97 21.50
C GLY A 458 0.31 24.52 22.02
N GLU A 459 0.42 24.63 23.35
CA GLU A 459 1.65 24.92 24.07
C GLU A 459 2.12 23.66 24.82
N ASN A 460 3.43 23.55 25.09
CA ASN A 460 4.01 22.42 25.84
C ASN A 460 3.63 21.06 25.24
N ILE A 461 3.83 20.93 23.92
CA ILE A 461 3.47 19.73 23.17
C ILE A 461 4.39 18.57 23.57
N GLU A 462 3.79 17.44 23.94
CA GLU A 462 4.47 16.20 24.30
C GLU A 462 3.95 15.05 23.42
N ILE A 463 4.86 14.28 22.85
CA ILE A 463 4.55 13.00 22.19
C ILE A 463 4.72 11.93 23.24
N LEU A 464 3.62 11.32 23.65
CA LEU A 464 3.65 10.21 24.58
C LEU A 464 3.98 8.94 23.79
N GLN A 465 4.88 8.10 24.31
CA GLN A 465 5.22 6.82 23.68
C GLN A 465 4.13 5.78 24.00
N LEU A 466 2.87 6.11 23.70
CA LEU A 466 1.69 5.32 23.96
C LEU A 466 0.92 5.15 22.65
N LEU A 467 0.89 3.92 22.14
CA LEU A 467 0.05 3.57 20.99
C LEU A 467 -1.42 3.54 21.43
N VAL A 468 -2.28 4.17 20.65
CA VAL A 468 -3.74 4.18 20.93
C VAL A 468 -4.29 2.76 20.92
N ARG A 469 -3.83 1.90 20.02
CA ARG A 469 -4.22 0.48 19.96
C ARG A 469 -3.87 -0.25 21.24
N ASP A 470 -2.68 -0.02 21.81
CA ASP A 470 -2.27 -0.66 23.07
C ASP A 470 -3.11 -0.15 24.26
N ILE A 471 -3.46 1.14 24.28
CA ILE A 471 -4.41 1.68 25.27
C ILE A 471 -5.75 0.95 25.18
N MET A 472 -6.27 0.71 23.97
CA MET A 472 -7.53 -0.05 23.77
C MET A 472 -7.41 -1.47 24.32
N ILE A 473 -6.33 -2.18 23.99
CA ILE A 473 -6.07 -3.57 24.43
C ILE A 473 -6.01 -3.65 25.95
N GLU A 474 -5.21 -2.80 26.57
CA GLU A 474 -5.03 -2.82 28.03
C GLU A 474 -6.33 -2.44 28.79
N ASN A 475 -7.10 -1.46 28.30
CA ASN A 475 -8.41 -1.15 28.88
C ASN A 475 -9.40 -2.32 28.77
N LEU A 476 -9.38 -3.08 27.67
CA LEU A 476 -10.23 -4.27 27.53
C LEU A 476 -9.81 -5.40 28.47
N LYS A 477 -8.49 -5.62 28.64
CA LYS A 477 -7.95 -6.59 29.61
C LYS A 477 -8.34 -6.22 31.04
N GLU A 478 -8.29 -4.93 31.38
CA GLU A 478 -8.73 -4.44 32.69
C GLU A 478 -10.22 -4.68 32.93
N LEU A 479 -11.09 -4.38 31.96
CA LEU A 479 -12.52 -4.68 32.03
C LEU A 479 -12.76 -6.17 32.27
N LYS A 480 -12.09 -7.06 31.51
CA LYS A 480 -12.20 -8.50 31.67
C LYS A 480 -11.71 -8.96 33.06
N HIS A 481 -10.61 -8.43 33.53
CA HIS A 481 -10.08 -8.71 34.85
C HIS A 481 -11.09 -8.36 35.96
N ASN A 482 -11.82 -7.27 35.81
CA ASN A 482 -12.86 -6.79 36.72
C ASN A 482 -14.23 -7.49 36.50
N GLY A 483 -14.30 -8.51 35.65
CA GLY A 483 -15.54 -9.25 35.34
C GLY A 483 -16.56 -8.45 34.55
N GLN A 484 -16.14 -7.38 33.88
CA GLN A 484 -16.96 -6.51 33.05
C GLN A 484 -16.81 -6.87 31.57
N ARG A 485 -17.88 -6.70 30.80
CA ARG A 485 -17.85 -6.84 29.35
C ARG A 485 -17.62 -5.47 28.69
N TRP A 486 -17.16 -5.49 27.46
CA TRP A 486 -16.94 -4.27 26.68
C TRP A 486 -18.27 -3.61 26.32
N LEU A 487 -18.43 -2.34 26.68
CA LEU A 487 -19.60 -1.53 26.37
C LEU A 487 -20.92 -2.12 26.91
N ASP A 488 -20.87 -2.73 28.11
CA ASP A 488 -22.09 -3.16 28.82
C ASP A 488 -23.06 -2.01 29.07
#